data_3355567875f111b32f93fd3188de7bfd
#
_entry.id   3355567875f111b32f93fd3188de7bfd
#
_cell.length_a   1.000
_cell.length_b   1.000
_cell.length_c   1.000
_cell.angle_alpha   90.00
_cell.angle_beta   90.00
_cell.angle_gamma   90.00
#
_symmetry.space_group_name_H-M   'P 1'
#
loop_
_entity.id
_entity.type
_entity.pdbx_description
1 polymer ?
#
loop_
_entity_poly.entity_id
_entity_poly.type
_entity_poly.pdbx_seq_one_letter_code
_entity_poly.pdbx_strand_id
1 'polypeptide(L)' 'MKIEYETNTLVIIVHDKDNLNLVYNTLDEIERLLCKKLDVEETEAGDVLVDVDDYYEYIALRRKVLDYCPIY' A
#
# COMPACT_ATOMS: atom_id res chain seq x y z
N MET A 1 -5.59 9.00 -4.95
CA MET A 1 -4.86 7.72 -4.79
C MET A 1 -5.61 6.61 -5.49
N LYS A 2 -4.89 5.76 -6.15
CA LYS A 2 -5.46 4.61 -6.86
C LYS A 2 -4.73 3.35 -6.43
N ILE A 3 -5.45 2.26 -6.20
CA ILE A 3 -4.85 0.99 -5.80
C ILE A 3 -5.19 -0.06 -6.86
N GLU A 4 -4.17 -0.75 -7.34
CA GLU A 4 -4.31 -1.78 -8.36
C GLU A 4 -3.63 -3.08 -7.92
N TYR A 5 -4.02 -4.18 -8.54
CA TYR A 5 -3.39 -5.47 -8.35
C TYR A 5 -2.64 -5.86 -9.63
N GLU A 6 -1.39 -6.25 -9.47
CA GLU A 6 -0.56 -6.68 -10.60
C GLU A 6 0.40 -7.77 -10.13
N THR A 7 0.22 -8.98 -10.61
CA THR A 7 1.12 -10.12 -10.40
C THR A 7 1.60 -10.23 -8.94
N ASN A 8 0.66 -10.53 -8.03
CA ASN A 8 0.93 -10.66 -6.59
C ASN A 8 1.56 -9.41 -5.97
N THR A 9 1.22 -8.26 -6.50
CA THR A 9 1.71 -6.97 -6.00
C THR A 9 0.53 -6.01 -5.88
N LEU A 10 0.42 -5.37 -4.73
CA LEU A 10 -0.50 -4.25 -4.54
C LEU A 10 0.23 -2.98 -4.96
N VAL A 11 -0.32 -2.26 -5.94
CA VAL A 11 0.28 -1.04 -6.47
C VAL A 11 -0.53 0.16 -6.00
N ILE A 12 0.12 1.08 -5.29
CA ILE A 12 -0.51 2.32 -4.84
C ILE A 12 0.01 3.45 -5.70
N ILE A 13 -0.87 4.01 -6.52
CA ILE A 13 -0.54 5.15 -7.38
C ILE A 13 -0.92 6.42 -6.65
N VAL A 14 0.09 7.22 -6.30
CA VAL A 14 -0.09 8.47 -5.56
C VAL A 14 0.05 9.63 -6.52
N HIS A 15 -1.06 10.35 -6.76
CA HIS A 15 -1.07 11.46 -7.72
C HIS A 15 -0.31 12.68 -7.18
N ASP A 16 -0.44 12.97 -5.88
CA ASP A 16 0.29 14.05 -5.23
C ASP A 16 1.43 13.45 -4.41
N LYS A 17 2.65 13.69 -4.84
CA LYS A 17 3.84 13.11 -4.20
C LYS A 17 4.07 13.63 -2.77
N ASP A 18 3.49 14.75 -2.41
CA ASP A 18 3.52 15.24 -1.04
C ASP A 18 2.80 14.29 -0.07
N ASN A 19 1.93 13.44 -0.61
CA ASN A 19 1.17 12.46 0.18
C ASN A 19 1.90 11.13 0.38
N LEU A 20 3.09 10.94 -0.21
CA LEU A 20 3.85 9.69 -0.06
C LEU A 20 4.13 9.34 1.41
N ASN A 21 4.46 10.32 2.23
CA ASN A 21 4.71 10.09 3.65
C ASN A 21 3.48 9.53 4.36
N LEU A 22 2.29 9.98 3.99
CA LEU A 22 1.05 9.46 4.56
C LEU A 22 0.83 8.00 4.19
N VAL A 23 1.16 7.64 2.95
CA VAL A 23 1.07 6.25 2.49
C VAL A 23 2.03 5.36 3.27
N TYR A 24 3.29 5.77 3.41
CA TYR A 24 4.28 5.01 4.17
C TYR A 24 3.90 4.88 5.64
N ASN A 25 3.40 5.94 6.26
CA ASN A 25 2.93 5.90 7.65
C ASN A 25 1.77 4.93 7.81
N THR A 26 0.86 4.90 6.83
CA THR A 26 -0.27 3.98 6.82
C THR A 26 0.22 2.53 6.75
N LEU A 27 1.18 2.25 5.88
CA LEU A 27 1.74 0.91 5.74
C LEU A 27 2.46 0.47 7.01
N ASP A 28 3.21 1.36 7.66
CA ASP A 28 3.87 1.07 8.93
C ASP A 28 2.86 0.73 10.02
N GLU A 29 1.75 1.46 10.08
CA GLU A 29 0.69 1.19 11.03
C GLU A 29 0.04 -0.16 10.79
N ILE A 30 -0.20 -0.50 9.52
CA ILE A 30 -0.76 -1.79 9.15
C ILE A 30 0.19 -2.93 9.53
N GLU A 31 1.49 -2.78 9.31
CA GLU A 31 2.48 -3.76 9.75
C GLU A 31 2.38 -4.03 11.25
N ARG A 32 2.25 -2.98 12.04
CA ARG A 32 2.11 -3.11 13.50
C ARG A 32 0.82 -3.82 13.89
N LEU A 33 -0.29 -3.48 13.24
CA LEU A 33 -1.58 -4.10 13.50
C LEU A 33 -1.59 -5.58 13.16
N LEU A 34 -0.95 -5.96 12.07
CA LEU A 34 -0.91 -7.35 11.60
C LEU A 34 0.21 -8.16 12.24
N CYS A 35 1.12 -7.52 12.97
CA CYS A 35 2.35 -8.13 13.47
C CYS A 35 3.11 -8.85 12.35
N LYS A 36 3.10 -8.26 11.16
CA LYS A 36 3.70 -8.83 9.96
C LYS A 36 4.42 -7.73 9.19
N LYS A 37 5.65 -8.02 8.77
CA LYS A 37 6.42 -7.09 7.96
C LYS A 37 5.94 -7.14 6.51
N LEU A 38 5.76 -5.97 5.91
CA LEU A 38 5.39 -5.82 4.51
C LEU A 38 6.64 -5.53 3.68
N ASP A 39 6.73 -6.16 2.51
CA ASP A 39 7.78 -5.85 1.54
C ASP A 39 7.31 -4.70 0.67
N VAL A 40 7.90 -3.52 0.90
CA VAL A 40 7.48 -2.28 0.25
C VAL A 40 8.60 -1.73 -0.61
N GLU A 41 8.30 -1.40 -1.85
CA GLU A 41 9.23 -0.75 -2.77
C GLU A 41 8.58 0.48 -3.37
N GLU A 42 9.41 1.40 -3.86
CA GLU A 42 8.94 2.60 -4.55
C GLU A 42 9.52 2.63 -5.97
N THR A 43 8.69 2.94 -6.96
CA THR A 43 9.14 3.09 -8.34
C THR A 43 9.72 4.49 -8.58
N GLU A 44 10.42 4.67 -9.70
CA GLU A 44 10.93 5.98 -10.10
C GLU A 44 9.80 7.00 -10.30
N ALA A 45 8.62 6.52 -10.70
CA ALA A 45 7.45 7.39 -10.85
C ALA A 45 6.83 7.79 -9.51
N GLY A 46 7.28 7.18 -8.40
CA GLY A 46 6.74 7.46 -7.07
C GLY A 46 5.53 6.62 -6.71
N ASP A 47 5.33 5.50 -7.39
CA ASP A 47 4.30 4.54 -7.03
C ASP A 47 4.85 3.60 -5.95
N VAL A 48 3.98 3.16 -5.05
CA VAL A 48 4.37 2.29 -3.95
C VAL A 48 3.91 0.87 -4.25
N LEU A 49 4.84 -0.07 -4.19
CA LEU A 49 4.58 -1.49 -4.46
C LEU A 49 4.66 -2.27 -3.17
N VAL A 50 3.65 -3.10 -2.91
CA VAL A 50 3.64 -3.97 -1.73
C VAL A 50 3.41 -5.41 -2.19
N ASP A 51 4.36 -6.29 -1.91
CA ASP A 51 4.25 -7.70 -2.28
C ASP A 51 3.17 -8.38 -1.45
N VAL A 52 2.35 -9.17 -2.11
CA VAL A 52 1.30 -9.97 -1.46
C VAL A 52 1.42 -11.42 -1.94
N ASP A 53 0.94 -12.36 -1.12
CA ASP A 53 1.05 -13.78 -1.44
C ASP A 53 0.03 -14.21 -2.51
N ASP A 54 -1.17 -13.61 -2.47
CA ASP A 54 -2.23 -13.95 -3.41
C ASP A 54 -3.24 -12.81 -3.52
N TYR A 55 -4.26 -13.02 -4.32
CA TYR A 55 -5.31 -12.03 -4.54
C TYR A 55 -6.11 -11.73 -3.27
N TYR A 56 -6.32 -12.72 -2.44
CA TYR A 56 -7.09 -12.54 -1.19
C TYR A 56 -6.33 -11.66 -0.20
N GLU A 57 -5.02 -11.84 -0.12
CA GLU A 57 -4.17 -10.96 0.70
C GLU A 57 -4.19 -9.54 0.15
N TYR A 58 -4.17 -9.38 -1.18
CA TYR A 58 -4.31 -8.08 -1.81
C TYR A 58 -5.62 -7.40 -1.40
N ILE A 59 -6.75 -8.12 -1.46
CA ILE A 59 -8.06 -7.55 -1.09
C ILE A 59 -8.05 -7.10 0.38
N ALA A 60 -7.53 -7.92 1.28
CA ALA A 60 -7.47 -7.61 2.70
C ALA A 60 -6.59 -6.38 2.97
N LEU A 61 -5.41 -6.34 2.35
CA LEU A 61 -4.49 -5.21 2.51
C LEU A 61 -5.06 -3.92 1.91
N ARG A 62 -5.65 -4.02 0.72
CA ARG A 62 -6.30 -2.88 0.07
C ARG A 62 -7.36 -2.26 0.97
N ARG A 63 -8.18 -3.08 1.59
CA ARG A 63 -9.21 -2.60 2.51
C ARG A 63 -8.61 -1.85 3.69
N LYS A 64 -7.54 -2.37 4.27
CA LYS A 64 -6.86 -1.70 5.39
C LYS A 64 -6.23 -0.38 4.96
N VAL A 65 -5.62 -0.33 3.78
CA VAL A 65 -5.04 0.91 3.26
C VAL A 65 -6.14 1.96 3.09
N LEU A 66 -7.28 1.58 2.52
CA LEU A 66 -8.39 2.51 2.33
C LEU A 66 -9.00 2.97 3.66
N ASP A 67 -9.01 2.10 4.68
CA ASP A 67 -9.55 2.43 5.99
C ASP A 67 -8.65 3.37 6.79
N TYR A 68 -7.34 3.21 6.69
CA TYR A 68 -6.39 3.93 7.53
C TYR A 68 -5.71 5.12 6.84
N CYS A 69 -5.64 5.12 5.51
CA CYS A 69 -5.01 6.21 4.79
C CYS A 69 -5.99 7.38 4.62
N PRO A 70 -5.62 8.61 5.03
CA PRO A 70 -6.52 9.76 4.93
C PRO A 70 -6.64 10.32 3.52
N ILE A 71 -5.96 9.74 2.54
CA ILE A 71 -5.96 10.21 1.14
C ILE A 71 -6.98 9.41 0.33
N TYR A 72 -7.73 10.09 -0.48
CA TYR A 72 -8.66 9.46 -1.41
C TYR A 72 -8.38 9.89 -2.84
#